data_7d62c3ff65dd487041982b3dd4fee8bd
#
_entry.id   7d62c3ff65dd487041982b3dd4fee8bd
#
_cell.length_a   1.000
_cell.length_b   1.000
_cell.length_c   1.000
_cell.angle_alpha   90.00
_cell.angle_beta   90.00
_cell.angle_gamma   90.00
#
_symmetry.space_group_name_H-M   'P 1'
#
loop_
_entity.id
_entity.type
_entity.pdbx_description
1 polymer ?
#
loop_
_entity_poly.entity_id
_entity_poly.type
_entity_poly.pdbx_seq_one_letter_code
_entity_poly.pdbx_strand_id
1 'polypeptide(L)'
;MSELKKERLQFKDLHKLILNIPRSKEMATNFCGQKELQKQTFEVLYTDLTVVFWYWDAFVCRVFFYSVKDSEVRKLLQMTPENAVMDIISPQKEEQKRWEKLTGFSSYAVYGRFGRKIAGIEEEKKRFKREPLDRFYKEEYGIPAVREQLEEIQQVLEYHFDAGADHLYSKQEMAELIDKKRVWIHSEEGRITTIFVYRIEGKKFYSNISLNDSTADVLYSIQKKVLLNAIEEFKVLYYYGWIRINNRQALRKNHYPEFDAYDYVMVQKGE
;
A
#
# COMPACT_ATOMS: atom_id res chain seq x y z
N MET A 1 23.57 -27.16 11.84
CA MET A 1 22.70 -26.33 10.98
C MET A 1 21.38 -27.03 10.93
N SER A 2 20.28 -26.32 11.22
CA SER A 2 18.94 -26.85 11.03
C SER A 2 18.73 -27.20 9.54
N GLU A 3 18.05 -28.29 9.28
CA GLU A 3 17.76 -28.77 7.94
C GLU A 3 16.85 -27.74 7.22
N LEU A 4 17.24 -27.35 5.99
CA LEU A 4 16.43 -26.48 5.14
C LEU A 4 15.31 -27.31 4.51
N LYS A 5 14.07 -26.85 4.67
CA LYS A 5 12.88 -27.45 4.10
C LYS A 5 12.21 -26.52 3.11
N LYS A 6 11.61 -27.09 2.06
CA LYS A 6 10.82 -26.36 1.07
C LYS A 6 9.45 -27.02 0.93
N GLU A 7 8.40 -26.24 1.05
CA GLU A 7 7.01 -26.73 0.97
C GLU A 7 6.11 -25.70 0.28
N ARG A 8 4.93 -26.14 -0.11
CA ARG A 8 3.85 -25.28 -0.58
C ARG A 8 2.70 -25.35 0.43
N LEU A 9 2.40 -24.23 1.09
CA LEU A 9 1.49 -24.20 2.23
C LEU A 9 0.34 -23.22 2.01
N GLN A 10 -0.84 -23.58 2.54
CA GLN A 10 -1.94 -22.65 2.73
C GLN A 10 -1.63 -21.75 3.96
N PHE A 11 -2.24 -20.57 4.00
CA PHE A 11 -2.02 -19.60 5.09
C PHE A 11 -2.15 -20.22 6.50
N LYS A 12 -3.14 -21.09 6.71
CA LYS A 12 -3.38 -21.74 8.02
C LYS A 12 -2.17 -22.56 8.50
N ASP A 13 -1.54 -23.30 7.60
CA ASP A 13 -0.41 -24.17 7.96
C ASP A 13 0.89 -23.38 8.03
N LEU A 14 1.08 -22.39 7.14
CA LEU A 14 2.14 -21.38 7.26
C LEU A 14 2.08 -20.65 8.61
N HIS A 15 0.90 -20.22 9.05
CA HIS A 15 0.74 -19.54 10.33
C HIS A 15 1.12 -20.45 11.53
N LYS A 16 0.76 -21.75 11.50
CA LYS A 16 1.23 -22.70 12.50
C LYS A 16 2.75 -22.84 12.52
N LEU A 17 3.36 -22.90 11.33
CA LEU A 17 4.81 -22.96 11.19
C LEU A 17 5.49 -21.74 11.85
N ILE A 18 5.00 -20.54 11.57
CA ILE A 18 5.50 -19.29 12.18
C ILE A 18 5.33 -19.31 13.70
N LEU A 19 4.20 -19.81 14.22
CA LEU A 19 3.95 -19.89 15.65
C LEU A 19 4.88 -20.87 16.38
N ASN A 20 5.44 -21.86 15.67
CA ASN A 20 6.40 -22.81 16.24
C ASN A 20 7.82 -22.27 16.34
N ILE A 21 8.12 -21.13 15.69
CA ILE A 21 9.43 -20.47 15.83
C ILE A 21 9.54 -19.89 17.25
N PRO A 22 10.65 -20.13 17.97
CA PRO A 22 10.86 -19.58 19.30
C PRO A 22 10.73 -18.04 19.29
N ARG A 23 10.12 -17.48 20.32
CA ARG A 23 10.07 -16.03 20.48
C ARG A 23 11.44 -15.52 20.95
N SER A 24 11.95 -14.49 20.31
CA SER A 24 13.21 -13.83 20.67
C SER A 24 13.06 -12.32 20.67
N LYS A 25 13.92 -11.63 21.42
CA LYS A 25 14.06 -10.16 21.35
C LYS A 25 14.72 -9.70 20.04
N GLU A 26 15.44 -10.59 19.36
CA GLU A 26 16.14 -10.35 18.10
C GLU A 26 15.27 -10.72 16.87
N MET A 27 13.96 -10.72 17.06
CA MET A 27 13.04 -11.05 15.97
C MET A 27 13.08 -9.98 14.88
N ALA A 28 13.25 -10.43 13.64
CA ALA A 28 13.10 -9.63 12.43
C ALA A 28 11.98 -10.20 11.54
N THR A 29 11.11 -9.35 11.04
CA THR A 29 10.00 -9.75 10.17
C THR A 29 9.47 -8.56 9.37
N ASN A 30 8.98 -8.82 8.17
CA ASN A 30 8.12 -7.91 7.42
C ASN A 30 6.66 -8.42 7.34
N PHE A 31 6.36 -9.53 7.98
CA PHE A 31 5.02 -10.14 8.00
C PHE A 31 4.16 -9.52 9.11
N CYS A 32 3.03 -8.93 8.74
CA CYS A 32 2.11 -8.24 9.65
C CYS A 32 0.74 -8.93 9.80
N GLY A 33 0.58 -10.18 9.35
CA GLY A 33 -0.68 -10.93 9.47
C GLY A 33 -1.84 -10.33 8.68
N GLN A 34 -1.58 -9.85 7.47
CA GLN A 34 -2.55 -9.21 6.59
C GLN A 34 -3.69 -10.15 6.23
N LYS A 35 -4.93 -9.66 6.29
CA LYS A 35 -6.14 -10.46 5.99
C LYS A 35 -6.18 -10.96 4.54
N GLU A 36 -5.63 -10.18 3.61
CA GLU A 36 -5.54 -10.49 2.19
C GLU A 36 -4.76 -11.78 1.93
N LEU A 37 -3.81 -12.11 2.80
CA LEU A 37 -2.98 -13.32 2.69
C LEU A 37 -3.72 -14.61 3.05
N GLN A 38 -4.87 -14.54 3.74
CA GLN A 38 -5.60 -15.72 4.21
C GLN A 38 -6.09 -16.64 3.08
N LYS A 39 -6.27 -16.11 1.88
CA LYS A 39 -6.73 -16.85 0.70
C LYS A 39 -5.59 -17.35 -0.20
N GLN A 40 -4.35 -17.00 0.14
CA GLN A 40 -3.18 -17.31 -0.69
C GLN A 40 -2.58 -18.67 -0.36
N THR A 41 -1.89 -19.21 -1.36
CA THR A 41 -1.00 -20.37 -1.22
C THR A 41 0.42 -19.88 -1.42
N PHE A 42 1.32 -20.29 -0.54
CA PHE A 42 2.68 -19.80 -0.48
C PHE A 42 3.68 -20.89 -0.84
N GLU A 43 4.72 -20.52 -1.57
CA GLU A 43 5.99 -21.24 -1.56
C GLU A 43 6.74 -20.84 -0.29
N VAL A 44 7.25 -21.82 0.43
CA VAL A 44 7.84 -21.61 1.77
C VAL A 44 9.20 -22.29 1.86
N LEU A 45 10.19 -21.54 2.34
CA LEU A 45 11.51 -22.04 2.75
C LEU A 45 11.65 -21.83 4.26
N TYR A 46 12.06 -22.86 5.00
CA TYR A 46 12.15 -22.70 6.43
C TYR A 46 13.21 -23.59 7.10
N THR A 47 13.64 -23.13 8.26
CA THR A 47 14.44 -23.83 9.25
C THR A 47 13.68 -23.80 10.58
N ASP A 48 14.29 -24.28 11.67
CA ASP A 48 13.70 -24.16 13.02
C ASP A 48 13.64 -22.71 13.53
N LEU A 49 14.37 -21.76 12.92
CA LEU A 49 14.53 -20.39 13.40
C LEU A 49 14.09 -19.31 12.40
N THR A 50 13.85 -19.68 11.15
CA THR A 50 13.57 -18.75 10.06
C THR A 50 12.56 -19.34 9.07
N VAL A 51 11.57 -18.56 8.72
CA VAL A 51 10.62 -18.85 7.62
C VAL A 51 10.70 -17.72 6.61
N VAL A 52 10.88 -18.05 5.34
CA VAL A 52 10.73 -17.17 4.19
C VAL A 52 9.63 -17.74 3.32
N PHE A 53 8.70 -16.91 2.90
CA PHE A 53 7.57 -17.35 2.08
C PHE A 53 7.17 -16.28 1.09
N TRP A 54 6.60 -16.71 -0.04
CA TRP A 54 6.17 -15.80 -1.10
C TRP A 54 4.98 -16.34 -1.86
N TYR A 55 4.32 -15.42 -2.54
CA TYR A 55 3.29 -15.72 -3.52
C TYR A 55 3.39 -14.75 -4.70
N TRP A 56 2.83 -15.11 -5.82
CA TRP A 56 2.68 -14.21 -6.96
C TRP A 56 1.34 -13.50 -6.86
N ASP A 57 1.36 -12.18 -6.79
CA ASP A 57 0.17 -11.37 -7.04
C ASP A 57 -0.02 -11.17 -8.56
N ALA A 58 -0.89 -10.22 -8.97
CA ALA A 58 -1.13 -9.97 -10.38
C ALA A 58 0.09 -9.39 -11.12
N PHE A 59 1.08 -8.84 -10.41
CA PHE A 59 2.16 -8.04 -10.98
C PHE A 59 3.55 -8.53 -10.59
N VAL A 60 3.76 -8.91 -9.33
CA VAL A 60 5.08 -9.20 -8.77
C VAL A 60 5.05 -10.39 -7.81
N CYS A 61 6.22 -10.95 -7.54
CA CYS A 61 6.41 -11.91 -6.45
C CYS A 61 6.54 -11.16 -5.13
N ARG A 62 5.58 -11.33 -4.21
CA ARG A 62 5.61 -10.72 -2.87
C ARG A 62 6.27 -11.66 -1.88
N VAL A 63 7.33 -11.17 -1.20
CA VAL A 63 8.13 -11.96 -0.27
C VAL A 63 7.94 -11.47 1.16
N PHE A 64 7.85 -12.44 2.05
CA PHE A 64 7.76 -12.23 3.49
C PHE A 64 8.75 -13.11 4.22
N PHE A 65 9.18 -12.66 5.39
CA PHE A 65 9.99 -13.47 6.28
C PHE A 65 9.63 -13.27 7.74
N TYR A 66 9.93 -14.28 8.55
CA TYR A 66 9.90 -14.25 9.99
C TYR A 66 11.12 -14.98 10.50
N SER A 67 11.96 -14.34 11.30
CA SER A 67 13.21 -14.93 11.77
C SER A 67 13.57 -14.45 13.16
N VAL A 68 14.23 -15.35 13.90
CA VAL A 68 14.93 -15.04 15.17
C VAL A 68 16.44 -15.17 15.00
N LYS A 69 16.92 -15.28 13.76
CA LYS A 69 18.34 -15.44 13.42
C LYS A 69 18.73 -14.70 12.15
N ASP A 70 19.24 -13.50 12.28
CA ASP A 70 19.61 -12.61 11.19
C ASP A 70 20.50 -13.26 10.11
N SER A 71 21.44 -14.11 10.52
CA SER A 71 22.38 -14.78 9.59
C SER A 71 21.71 -15.76 8.61
N GLU A 72 20.49 -16.21 8.89
CA GLU A 72 19.73 -17.09 8.01
C GLU A 72 18.83 -16.31 7.03
N VAL A 73 18.37 -15.13 7.42
CA VAL A 73 17.43 -14.30 6.63
C VAL A 73 17.96 -14.09 5.22
N ARG A 74 19.14 -13.50 5.09
CA ARG A 74 19.74 -13.20 3.80
C ARG A 74 19.93 -14.44 2.93
N LYS A 75 20.41 -15.54 3.53
CA LYS A 75 20.65 -16.80 2.82
C LYS A 75 19.36 -17.39 2.23
N LEU A 76 18.26 -17.37 2.99
CA LEU A 76 17.00 -17.90 2.50
C LEU A 76 16.35 -16.96 1.49
N LEU A 77 16.45 -15.65 1.69
CA LEU A 77 15.92 -14.64 0.76
C LEU A 77 16.61 -14.69 -0.61
N GLN A 78 17.91 -15.01 -0.69
CA GLN A 78 18.61 -15.21 -1.96
C GLN A 78 18.07 -16.40 -2.79
N MET A 79 17.28 -17.29 -2.19
CA MET A 79 16.65 -18.43 -2.88
C MET A 79 15.22 -18.12 -3.36
N THR A 80 14.72 -16.91 -3.14
CA THR A 80 13.43 -16.46 -3.68
C THR A 80 13.57 -16.08 -5.16
N PRO A 81 12.47 -15.95 -5.91
CA PRO A 81 12.52 -15.56 -7.32
C PRO A 81 13.23 -14.23 -7.56
N GLU A 82 13.92 -14.10 -8.69
CA GLU A 82 14.46 -12.81 -9.14
C GLU A 82 13.37 -11.75 -9.28
N ASN A 83 13.72 -10.49 -9.02
CA ASN A 83 12.80 -9.36 -8.99
C ASN A 83 11.66 -9.49 -7.96
N ALA A 84 11.83 -10.37 -6.98
CA ALA A 84 10.89 -10.44 -5.87
C ALA A 84 10.91 -9.13 -5.07
N VAL A 85 9.75 -8.73 -4.58
CA VAL A 85 9.51 -7.48 -3.86
C VAL A 85 9.10 -7.79 -2.44
N MET A 86 9.62 -7.04 -1.48
CA MET A 86 9.14 -7.05 -0.10
C MET A 86 8.91 -5.64 0.41
N ASP A 87 7.91 -5.49 1.24
CA ASP A 87 7.59 -4.25 1.94
C ASP A 87 7.98 -4.39 3.40
N ILE A 88 8.68 -3.40 3.94
CA ILE A 88 9.08 -3.38 5.34
C ILE A 88 8.58 -2.11 5.99
N ILE A 89 7.56 -2.25 6.82
CA ILE A 89 6.99 -1.11 7.54
C ILE A 89 7.73 -0.88 8.85
N SER A 90 8.27 0.33 9.01
CA SER A 90 8.98 0.75 10.21
C SER A 90 8.52 2.14 10.68
N PRO A 91 8.48 2.42 11.99
CA PRO A 91 8.29 3.76 12.51
C PRO A 91 9.52 4.67 12.34
N GLN A 92 10.68 4.12 12.01
CA GLN A 92 11.95 4.84 11.93
C GLN A 92 12.30 5.21 10.49
N LYS A 93 12.76 6.45 10.28
CA LYS A 93 13.04 7.00 8.96
C LYS A 93 14.30 6.46 8.28
N GLU A 94 15.31 6.08 9.02
CA GLU A 94 16.67 5.86 8.47
C GLU A 94 17.12 4.40 8.58
N GLU A 95 16.19 3.46 8.35
CA GLU A 95 16.49 2.03 8.46
C GLU A 95 16.87 1.35 7.13
N GLN A 96 16.86 2.07 6.00
CA GLN A 96 17.13 1.52 4.69
C GLN A 96 18.39 0.64 4.67
N LYS A 97 19.54 1.17 5.12
CA LYS A 97 20.82 0.44 5.13
C LYS A 97 20.81 -0.80 6.02
N ARG A 98 20.07 -0.74 7.13
CA ARG A 98 19.88 -1.89 8.01
C ARG A 98 19.16 -3.03 7.27
N TRP A 99 18.07 -2.70 6.60
CA TRP A 99 17.28 -3.68 5.86
C TRP A 99 18.02 -4.22 4.63
N GLU A 100 18.74 -3.39 3.89
CA GLU A 100 19.62 -3.83 2.81
C GLU A 100 20.68 -4.82 3.28
N LYS A 101 21.31 -4.54 4.43
CA LYS A 101 22.31 -5.43 5.04
C LYS A 101 21.68 -6.76 5.50
N LEU A 102 20.53 -6.72 6.15
CA LEU A 102 19.86 -7.90 6.69
C LEU A 102 19.32 -8.80 5.59
N THR A 103 18.64 -8.23 4.61
CA THR A 103 17.89 -8.99 3.59
C THR A 103 18.73 -9.31 2.36
N GLY A 104 19.71 -8.48 2.02
CA GLY A 104 20.43 -8.53 0.75
C GLY A 104 19.64 -7.93 -0.43
N PHE A 105 18.39 -7.48 -0.20
CA PHE A 105 17.60 -6.76 -1.18
C PHE A 105 18.04 -5.29 -1.23
N SER A 106 17.84 -4.65 -2.38
CA SER A 106 18.12 -3.22 -2.54
C SER A 106 16.86 -2.40 -2.33
N SER A 107 16.97 -1.25 -1.69
CA SER A 107 15.85 -0.31 -1.58
C SER A 107 15.50 0.24 -2.96
N TYR A 108 14.22 0.14 -3.30
CA TYR A 108 13.66 0.56 -4.58
C TYR A 108 12.85 1.84 -4.43
N ALA A 109 11.97 1.89 -3.44
CA ALA A 109 11.18 3.06 -3.10
C ALA A 109 11.00 3.16 -1.59
N VAL A 110 10.72 4.38 -1.10
CA VAL A 110 10.36 4.61 0.30
C VAL A 110 9.13 5.50 0.33
N TYR A 111 8.12 5.06 1.07
CA TYR A 111 6.90 5.83 1.32
C TYR A 111 6.84 6.25 2.77
N GLY A 112 6.34 7.46 3.02
CA GLY A 112 5.99 7.93 4.35
C GLY A 112 4.48 7.87 4.54
N ARG A 113 4.01 7.28 5.65
CA ARG A 113 2.62 7.33 6.06
C ARG A 113 2.36 8.60 6.83
N PHE A 114 1.35 9.32 6.43
CA PHE A 114 0.81 10.42 7.22
C PHE A 114 -0.61 10.14 7.63
N GLY A 115 -0.98 10.64 8.78
CA GLY A 115 -2.32 10.46 9.28
C GLY A 115 -2.78 11.63 10.13
N ARG A 116 -4.09 11.75 10.26
CA ARG A 116 -4.70 12.74 11.13
C ARG A 116 -6.04 12.27 11.69
N LYS A 117 -6.38 12.78 12.85
CA LYS A 117 -7.73 12.63 13.41
C LYS A 117 -8.70 13.53 12.67
N ILE A 118 -9.90 13.05 12.43
CA ILE A 118 -11.03 13.77 11.89
C ILE A 118 -11.88 14.25 13.06
N ALA A 119 -12.03 15.56 13.19
CA ALA A 119 -12.76 16.16 14.32
C ALA A 119 -14.30 16.17 14.12
N GLY A 120 -14.78 15.73 12.95
CA GLY A 120 -16.20 15.70 12.59
C GLY A 120 -16.46 16.51 11.32
N ILE A 121 -17.68 16.37 10.78
CA ILE A 121 -18.02 16.90 9.47
C ILE A 121 -17.93 18.41 9.38
N GLU A 122 -18.43 19.13 10.40
CA GLU A 122 -18.43 20.60 10.38
C GLU A 122 -17.01 21.18 10.46
N GLU A 123 -16.14 20.57 11.23
CA GLU A 123 -14.72 20.99 11.29
C GLU A 123 -13.99 20.68 9.98
N GLU A 124 -14.28 19.55 9.33
CA GLU A 124 -13.71 19.25 8.03
C GLU A 124 -14.25 20.20 6.95
N LYS A 125 -15.51 20.56 6.94
CA LYS A 125 -16.05 21.61 6.05
C LYS A 125 -15.33 22.94 6.24
N LYS A 126 -15.08 23.37 7.50
CA LYS A 126 -14.32 24.58 7.82
C LYS A 126 -12.86 24.46 7.36
N ARG A 127 -12.26 23.30 7.53
CA ARG A 127 -10.90 23.03 7.09
C ARG A 127 -10.80 23.17 5.57
N PHE A 128 -11.66 22.52 4.81
CA PHE A 128 -11.69 22.64 3.36
C PHE A 128 -11.88 24.09 2.90
N LYS A 129 -12.77 24.84 3.54
CA LYS A 129 -12.97 26.28 3.21
C LYS A 129 -11.74 27.16 3.39
N ARG A 130 -10.74 26.72 4.15
CA ARG A 130 -9.46 27.45 4.32
C ARG A 130 -8.45 27.11 3.21
N GLU A 131 -8.66 26.04 2.47
CA GLU A 131 -7.77 25.65 1.38
C GLU A 131 -7.94 26.59 0.19
N PRO A 132 -6.85 27.07 -0.41
CA PRO A 132 -6.92 27.98 -1.57
C PRO A 132 -7.70 27.41 -2.76
N LEU A 133 -7.74 26.08 -2.89
CA LEU A 133 -8.45 25.41 -3.97
C LEU A 133 -9.98 25.35 -3.75
N ASP A 134 -10.48 25.64 -2.54
CA ASP A 134 -11.90 25.56 -2.25
C ASP A 134 -12.76 26.52 -3.08
N ARG A 135 -12.19 27.66 -3.47
CA ARG A 135 -12.85 28.62 -4.39
C ARG A 135 -13.10 28.08 -5.79
N PHE A 136 -12.41 27.01 -6.19
CA PHE A 136 -12.56 26.34 -7.48
C PHE A 136 -13.29 25.00 -7.34
N TYR A 137 -13.79 24.68 -6.15
CA TYR A 137 -14.58 23.47 -5.92
C TYR A 137 -15.78 23.42 -6.85
N LYS A 138 -15.97 22.26 -7.50
CA LYS A 138 -17.15 21.99 -8.33
C LYS A 138 -17.72 20.63 -7.99
N GLU A 139 -19.04 20.60 -7.77
CA GLU A 139 -19.77 19.38 -7.43
C GLU A 139 -19.79 18.38 -8.58
N GLU A 140 -19.80 18.86 -9.82
CA GLU A 140 -19.78 18.03 -11.03
C GLU A 140 -18.44 17.31 -11.27
N TYR A 141 -17.34 17.73 -10.61
CA TYR A 141 -16.07 17.06 -10.78
C TYR A 141 -16.07 15.70 -10.08
N GLY A 142 -15.77 14.67 -10.89
CA GLY A 142 -15.64 13.29 -10.46
C GLY A 142 -16.98 12.60 -10.19
N ILE A 143 -17.04 11.40 -10.66
CA ILE A 143 -18.14 10.45 -10.47
C ILE A 143 -17.60 9.12 -9.97
N PRO A 144 -18.40 8.31 -9.25
CA PRO A 144 -18.04 6.93 -9.00
C PRO A 144 -17.84 6.16 -10.31
N ALA A 145 -16.75 5.43 -10.41
CA ALA A 145 -16.49 4.56 -11.56
C ALA A 145 -17.53 3.43 -11.66
N VAL A 146 -17.75 2.93 -12.86
CA VAL A 146 -18.59 1.77 -13.16
C VAL A 146 -17.78 0.64 -13.77
N ARG A 147 -18.33 -0.59 -13.76
CA ARG A 147 -17.61 -1.80 -14.18
C ARG A 147 -17.08 -1.73 -15.63
N GLU A 148 -17.79 -1.04 -16.49
CA GLU A 148 -17.43 -0.85 -17.90
C GLU A 148 -16.13 -0.07 -18.07
N GLN A 149 -15.72 0.71 -17.06
CA GLN A 149 -14.49 1.52 -17.06
C GLN A 149 -13.28 0.79 -16.47
N LEU A 150 -13.47 -0.44 -15.98
CA LEU A 150 -12.42 -1.19 -15.28
C LEU A 150 -11.14 -1.35 -16.11
N GLU A 151 -11.26 -1.71 -17.38
CA GLU A 151 -10.10 -1.92 -18.26
C GLU A 151 -9.32 -0.62 -18.48
N GLU A 152 -10.04 0.48 -18.75
CA GLU A 152 -9.43 1.79 -18.96
C GLU A 152 -8.72 2.27 -17.67
N ILE A 153 -9.39 2.13 -16.52
CA ILE A 153 -8.80 2.48 -15.21
C ILE A 153 -7.50 1.72 -14.99
N GLN A 154 -7.47 0.40 -15.24
CA GLN A 154 -6.26 -0.38 -15.06
C GLN A 154 -5.14 0.04 -16.00
N GLN A 155 -5.43 0.23 -17.28
CA GLN A 155 -4.44 0.69 -18.26
C GLN A 155 -3.83 2.05 -17.86
N VAL A 156 -4.67 2.99 -17.40
CA VAL A 156 -4.21 4.30 -16.95
C VAL A 156 -3.32 4.15 -15.71
N LEU A 157 -3.70 3.31 -14.74
CA LEU A 157 -2.89 3.09 -13.54
C LEU A 157 -1.57 2.40 -13.85
N GLU A 158 -1.57 1.35 -14.68
CA GLU A 158 -0.34 0.64 -15.10
C GLU A 158 0.62 1.53 -15.89
N TYR A 159 0.10 2.52 -16.63
CA TYR A 159 0.93 3.49 -17.32
C TYR A 159 1.62 4.50 -16.38
N HIS A 160 0.94 4.93 -15.31
CA HIS A 160 1.42 5.99 -14.43
C HIS A 160 2.13 5.50 -13.17
N PHE A 161 1.90 4.26 -12.76
CA PHE A 161 2.41 3.69 -11.52
C PHE A 161 3.30 2.48 -11.78
N ASP A 162 4.22 2.28 -10.88
CA ASP A 162 5.15 1.16 -10.91
C ASP A 162 4.57 -0.02 -10.11
N ALA A 163 4.22 -1.09 -10.79
CA ALA A 163 3.65 -2.29 -10.16
C ALA A 163 4.54 -2.88 -9.06
N GLY A 164 5.85 -2.71 -9.15
CA GLY A 164 6.81 -3.15 -8.11
C GLY A 164 6.74 -2.34 -6.83
N ALA A 165 6.41 -1.03 -6.94
CA ALA A 165 6.47 -0.09 -5.82
C ALA A 165 5.11 0.40 -5.34
N ASP A 166 4.15 0.60 -6.24
CA ASP A 166 2.96 1.39 -5.95
C ASP A 166 1.72 0.58 -5.54
N HIS A 167 1.87 -0.72 -5.27
CA HIS A 167 0.80 -1.60 -4.78
C HIS A 167 -0.50 -1.49 -5.58
N LEU A 168 -0.41 -1.68 -6.89
CA LEU A 168 -1.57 -1.67 -7.76
C LEU A 168 -2.53 -2.81 -7.41
N TYR A 169 -3.82 -2.54 -7.53
CA TYR A 169 -4.86 -3.54 -7.32
C TYR A 169 -4.97 -4.46 -8.54
N SER A 170 -5.13 -5.75 -8.29
CA SER A 170 -5.53 -6.70 -9.32
C SER A 170 -6.87 -6.29 -9.93
N LYS A 171 -7.16 -6.78 -11.13
CA LYS A 171 -8.44 -6.54 -11.82
C LYS A 171 -9.65 -6.90 -10.95
N GLN A 172 -9.56 -8.02 -10.22
CA GLN A 172 -10.62 -8.45 -9.31
C GLN A 172 -10.81 -7.50 -8.14
N GLU A 173 -9.72 -7.08 -7.48
CA GLU A 173 -9.77 -6.15 -6.36
C GLU A 173 -10.28 -4.77 -6.79
N MET A 174 -9.83 -4.27 -7.95
CA MET A 174 -10.31 -3.00 -8.49
C MET A 174 -11.81 -3.07 -8.80
N ALA A 175 -12.26 -4.17 -9.38
CA ALA A 175 -13.67 -4.41 -9.63
C ALA A 175 -14.52 -4.41 -8.34
N GLU A 176 -14.03 -5.04 -7.26
CA GLU A 176 -14.69 -5.01 -5.95
C GLU A 176 -14.73 -3.59 -5.34
N LEU A 177 -13.69 -2.77 -5.59
CA LEU A 177 -13.66 -1.39 -5.14
C LEU A 177 -14.64 -0.52 -5.93
N ILE A 178 -14.79 -0.75 -7.23
CA ILE A 178 -15.80 -0.08 -8.08
C ILE A 178 -17.21 -0.39 -7.57
N ASP A 179 -17.55 -1.66 -7.33
CA ASP A 179 -18.86 -2.06 -6.80
C ASP A 179 -19.19 -1.39 -5.46
N LYS A 180 -18.17 -1.19 -4.63
CA LYS A 180 -18.29 -0.48 -3.35
C LYS A 180 -18.28 1.04 -3.49
N LYS A 181 -18.23 1.58 -4.72
CA LYS A 181 -18.09 3.02 -5.03
C LYS A 181 -16.86 3.66 -4.36
N ARG A 182 -15.76 2.90 -4.30
CA ARG A 182 -14.48 3.32 -3.71
C ARG A 182 -13.48 3.84 -4.75
N VAL A 183 -13.85 3.83 -6.01
CA VAL A 183 -13.09 4.37 -7.14
C VAL A 183 -13.87 5.54 -7.73
N TRP A 184 -13.23 6.69 -7.79
CA TRP A 184 -13.80 7.90 -8.38
C TRP A 184 -12.91 8.35 -9.53
N ILE A 185 -13.53 8.78 -10.62
CA ILE A 185 -12.84 9.22 -11.83
C ILE A 185 -13.36 10.57 -12.29
N HIS A 186 -12.52 11.28 -13.02
CA HIS A 186 -12.90 12.40 -13.86
C HIS A 186 -12.35 12.17 -15.26
N SER A 187 -13.14 12.51 -16.27
CA SER A 187 -12.76 12.37 -17.68
C SER A 187 -12.85 13.71 -18.38
N GLU A 188 -11.88 13.98 -19.25
CA GLU A 188 -11.85 15.11 -20.14
C GLU A 188 -11.70 14.60 -21.57
N GLU A 189 -12.49 15.13 -22.49
CA GLU A 189 -12.48 14.71 -23.90
C GLU A 189 -12.61 13.19 -24.11
N GLY A 190 -13.39 12.53 -23.23
CA GLY A 190 -13.62 11.08 -23.29
C GLY A 190 -12.48 10.20 -22.75
N ARG A 191 -11.46 10.77 -22.10
CA ARG A 191 -10.34 10.05 -21.46
C ARG A 191 -10.33 10.28 -19.97
N ILE A 192 -10.03 9.24 -19.19
CA ILE A 192 -9.85 9.35 -17.74
C ILE A 192 -8.56 10.14 -17.47
N THR A 193 -8.68 11.30 -16.82
CA THR A 193 -7.57 12.17 -16.43
C THR A 193 -7.32 12.19 -14.93
N THR A 194 -8.30 11.79 -14.13
CA THR A 194 -8.15 11.74 -12.67
C THR A 194 -8.75 10.46 -12.12
N ILE A 195 -8.00 9.78 -11.26
CA ILE A 195 -8.44 8.57 -10.55
C ILE A 195 -8.15 8.76 -9.07
N PHE A 196 -9.17 8.54 -8.24
CA PHE A 196 -9.03 8.54 -6.79
C PHE A 196 -9.59 7.24 -6.22
N VAL A 197 -8.72 6.45 -5.59
CA VAL A 197 -9.08 5.17 -4.94
C VAL A 197 -8.88 5.28 -3.45
N TYR A 198 -9.88 4.85 -2.68
CA TYR A 198 -9.82 4.85 -1.23
C TYR A 198 -10.41 3.58 -0.62
N ARG A 199 -10.01 3.28 0.61
CA ARG A 199 -10.57 2.20 1.41
C ARG A 199 -11.05 2.73 2.76
N ILE A 200 -12.01 2.03 3.34
CA ILE A 200 -12.48 2.28 4.71
C ILE A 200 -12.36 0.97 5.49
N GLU A 201 -11.66 1.03 6.60
CA GLU A 201 -11.49 -0.09 7.52
C GLU A 201 -11.89 0.37 8.93
N GLY A 202 -13.05 -0.11 9.38
CA GLY A 202 -13.66 0.38 10.61
C GLY A 202 -13.89 1.89 10.58
N LYS A 203 -13.17 2.64 11.41
CA LYS A 203 -13.25 4.11 11.48
C LYS A 203 -12.09 4.84 10.76
N LYS A 204 -11.33 4.12 9.94
CA LYS A 204 -10.17 4.65 9.23
C LYS A 204 -10.46 4.80 7.75
N PHE A 205 -10.18 5.97 7.21
CA PHE A 205 -10.18 6.26 5.78
C PHE A 205 -8.75 6.21 5.27
N TYR A 206 -8.49 5.42 4.24
CA TYR A 206 -7.20 5.31 3.58
C TYR A 206 -7.28 5.86 2.15
N SER A 207 -6.54 6.93 1.85
CA SER A 207 -6.30 7.40 0.48
C SER A 207 -5.20 6.52 -0.13
N ASN A 208 -5.57 5.62 -1.03
CA ASN A 208 -4.64 4.63 -1.58
C ASN A 208 -4.01 5.11 -2.88
N ILE A 209 -4.82 5.50 -3.87
CA ILE A 209 -4.33 5.98 -5.17
C ILE A 209 -4.90 7.37 -5.44
N SER A 210 -4.03 8.28 -5.87
CA SER A 210 -4.40 9.62 -6.32
C SER A 210 -3.62 9.95 -7.58
N LEU A 211 -4.21 9.72 -8.73
CA LEU A 211 -3.71 10.15 -10.04
C LEU A 211 -4.43 11.42 -10.47
N ASN A 212 -3.69 12.38 -11.01
CA ASN A 212 -4.30 13.61 -11.57
C ASN A 212 -3.45 14.20 -12.70
N ASP A 213 -3.91 14.02 -13.90
CA ASP A 213 -3.38 14.64 -15.12
C ASP A 213 -4.22 15.83 -15.58
N SER A 214 -5.23 16.22 -14.77
CA SER A 214 -6.03 17.42 -14.94
C SER A 214 -5.56 18.55 -14.04
N THR A 215 -6.39 19.56 -13.84
CA THR A 215 -6.12 20.67 -12.91
C THR A 215 -6.25 20.25 -11.44
N ALA A 216 -5.55 20.95 -10.57
CA ALA A 216 -5.47 20.58 -9.14
C ALA A 216 -6.83 20.63 -8.41
N ASP A 217 -7.75 21.48 -8.87
CA ASP A 217 -9.11 21.63 -8.32
C ASP A 217 -10.02 20.44 -8.62
N VAL A 218 -9.76 19.69 -9.71
CA VAL A 218 -10.50 18.45 -10.01
C VAL A 218 -10.25 17.40 -8.92
N LEU A 219 -8.99 17.04 -8.68
CA LEU A 219 -8.66 16.06 -7.64
C LEU A 219 -9.05 16.57 -6.24
N TYR A 220 -8.89 17.86 -5.97
CA TYR A 220 -9.32 18.47 -4.72
C TYR A 220 -10.83 18.29 -4.52
N SER A 221 -11.64 18.58 -5.55
CA SER A 221 -13.10 18.45 -5.47
C SER A 221 -13.54 17.02 -5.20
N ILE A 222 -12.91 16.04 -5.88
CA ILE A 222 -13.18 14.62 -5.64
C ILE A 222 -12.82 14.24 -4.20
N GLN A 223 -11.62 14.58 -3.74
CA GLN A 223 -11.16 14.24 -2.38
C GLN A 223 -12.05 14.85 -1.29
N LYS A 224 -12.45 16.13 -1.46
CA LYS A 224 -13.36 16.81 -0.53
C LYS A 224 -14.72 16.10 -0.46
N LYS A 225 -15.36 15.87 -1.61
CA LYS A 225 -16.65 15.19 -1.72
C LYS A 225 -16.59 13.80 -1.07
N VAL A 226 -15.61 12.99 -1.49
CA VAL A 226 -15.46 11.61 -1.00
C VAL A 226 -15.21 11.56 0.51
N LEU A 227 -14.35 12.43 1.04
CA LEU A 227 -14.08 12.43 2.48
C LEU A 227 -15.29 12.87 3.30
N LEU A 228 -16.00 13.92 2.87
CA LEU A 228 -17.21 14.38 3.57
C LEU A 228 -18.28 13.28 3.56
N ASN A 229 -18.52 12.62 2.43
CA ASN A 229 -19.45 11.49 2.34
C ASN A 229 -19.03 10.33 3.26
N ALA A 230 -17.71 10.01 3.31
CA ALA A 230 -17.21 8.96 4.19
C ALA A 230 -17.42 9.29 5.68
N ILE A 231 -17.31 10.56 6.08
CA ILE A 231 -17.58 10.98 7.44
C ILE A 231 -19.08 10.83 7.75
N GLU A 232 -19.96 11.22 6.84
CA GLU A 232 -21.42 11.14 7.04
C GLU A 232 -21.92 9.70 7.07
N GLU A 233 -21.48 8.88 6.12
CA GLU A 233 -22.00 7.52 5.94
C GLU A 233 -21.34 6.51 6.89
N PHE A 234 -20.01 6.53 6.98
CA PHE A 234 -19.22 5.50 7.70
C PHE A 234 -18.69 5.96 9.04
N LYS A 235 -18.93 7.24 9.43
CA LYS A 235 -18.46 7.82 10.70
C LYS A 235 -16.96 7.63 10.89
N VAL A 236 -16.17 7.86 9.84
CA VAL A 236 -14.70 7.75 9.90
C VAL A 236 -14.13 8.80 10.85
N LEU A 237 -13.10 8.40 11.61
CA LEU A 237 -12.46 9.22 12.66
C LEU A 237 -10.99 9.51 12.35
N TYR A 238 -10.40 8.78 11.41
CA TYR A 238 -9.00 8.91 11.06
C TYR A 238 -8.85 8.92 9.54
N TYR A 239 -7.95 9.75 9.05
CA TYR A 239 -7.51 9.80 7.66
C TYR A 239 -6.05 9.38 7.57
N TYR A 240 -5.71 8.50 6.64
CA TYR A 240 -4.36 8.07 6.36
C TYR A 240 -4.07 8.12 4.85
N GLY A 241 -2.81 8.38 4.52
CA GLY A 241 -2.29 8.27 3.17
C GLY A 241 -0.81 7.91 3.19
N TRP A 242 -0.31 7.42 2.06
CA TRP A 242 1.09 7.16 1.83
C TRP A 242 1.61 8.09 0.73
N ILE A 243 2.80 8.64 0.91
CA ILE A 243 3.46 9.48 -0.07
C ILE A 243 4.87 8.98 -0.28
N ARG A 244 5.26 8.76 -1.53
CA ARG A 244 6.65 8.48 -1.87
C ARG A 244 7.50 9.67 -1.47
N ILE A 245 8.52 9.46 -0.62
CA ILE A 245 9.24 10.56 0.06
C ILE A 245 10.00 11.50 -0.89
N ASN A 246 10.24 11.10 -2.12
CA ASN A 246 10.82 11.92 -3.18
C ASN A 246 9.78 12.58 -4.10
N ASN A 247 8.48 12.34 -3.92
CA ASN A 247 7.40 12.98 -4.68
C ASN A 247 7.14 14.39 -4.14
N ARG A 248 7.93 15.36 -4.62
CA ARG A 248 7.84 16.77 -4.18
C ARG A 248 6.47 17.39 -4.40
N GLN A 249 5.75 17.00 -5.44
CA GLN A 249 4.42 17.54 -5.73
C GLN A 249 3.41 17.09 -4.69
N ALA A 250 3.38 15.78 -4.39
CA ALA A 250 2.50 15.24 -3.36
C ALA A 250 2.86 15.78 -1.96
N LEU A 251 4.15 15.93 -1.63
CA LEU A 251 4.59 16.54 -0.37
C LEU A 251 4.11 17.97 -0.22
N ARG A 252 4.24 18.82 -1.25
CA ARG A 252 3.75 20.20 -1.24
C ARG A 252 2.23 20.26 -1.07
N LYS A 253 1.49 19.44 -1.81
CA LYS A 253 0.03 19.38 -1.74
C LYS A 253 -0.47 19.01 -0.34
N ASN A 254 0.27 18.18 0.36
CA ASN A 254 -0.05 17.77 1.74
C ASN A 254 0.70 18.59 2.81
N HIS A 255 1.19 19.78 2.46
CA HIS A 255 1.88 20.70 3.37
C HIS A 255 3.08 20.08 4.10
N TYR A 256 3.87 19.21 3.42
CA TYR A 256 5.02 18.52 4.00
C TYR A 256 4.66 17.80 5.31
N PRO A 257 3.81 16.78 5.27
CA PRO A 257 3.30 16.15 6.47
C PRO A 257 4.41 15.45 7.26
N GLU A 258 4.24 15.38 8.57
CA GLU A 258 5.02 14.47 9.40
C GLU A 258 4.57 13.03 9.15
N PHE A 259 5.54 12.12 9.07
CA PHE A 259 5.27 10.71 8.86
C PHE A 259 5.37 9.93 10.16
N ASP A 260 4.40 9.08 10.41
CA ASP A 260 4.32 8.21 11.59
C ASP A 260 4.82 6.78 11.32
N ALA A 261 5.01 6.43 10.06
CA ALA A 261 5.61 5.17 9.62
C ALA A 261 6.22 5.33 8.22
N TYR A 262 7.16 4.45 7.91
CA TYR A 262 7.81 4.36 6.59
C TYR A 262 7.63 2.96 6.05
N ASP A 263 7.39 2.85 4.75
CA ASP A 263 7.38 1.62 4.01
C ASP A 263 8.59 1.60 3.08
N TYR A 264 9.49 0.66 3.31
CA TYR A 264 10.67 0.41 2.51
C TYR A 264 10.35 -0.70 1.53
N VAL A 265 10.10 -0.31 0.29
CA VAL A 265 9.94 -1.27 -0.81
C VAL A 265 11.32 -1.73 -1.24
N MET A 266 11.59 -3.02 -1.04
CA MET A 266 12.88 -3.66 -1.30
C MET A 266 12.73 -4.64 -2.46
N VAL A 267 13.70 -4.66 -3.37
CA VAL A 267 13.70 -5.55 -4.55
C VAL A 267 14.94 -6.41 -4.55
N GLN A 268 14.79 -7.68 -4.84
CA GLN A 268 15.89 -8.57 -5.12
C GLN A 268 16.48 -8.22 -6.48
N LYS A 269 17.73 -7.77 -6.50
CA LYS A 269 18.46 -7.60 -7.76
C LYS A 269 18.93 -8.97 -8.24
N GLY A 270 18.65 -9.31 -9.49
CA GLY A 270 19.35 -10.37 -10.19
C GLY A 270 20.87 -10.06 -10.21
N GLU A 271 21.69 -11.10 -10.11
CA GLU A 271 23.15 -10.98 -10.27
C GLU A 271 23.54 -10.53 -11.68
#